data_474fbbc1e3e79fe64e499307c888d02f
#
_entry.id   474fbbc1e3e79fe64e499307c888d02f
#
_cell.length_a   1.000
_cell.length_b   1.000
_cell.length_c   1.000
_cell.angle_alpha   90.00
_cell.angle_beta   90.00
_cell.angle_gamma   90.00
#
_symmetry.space_group_name_H-M   'P 1'
#
loop_
_entity.id
_entity.type
_entity.pdbx_description
1 polymer ?
#
loop_
_entity_poly.entity_id
_entity_poly.type
_entity_poly.pdbx_seq_one_letter_code
_entity_poly.pdbx_strand_id
1 'polypeptide(L)'
;ADGKWRYEMPDAKIKDTMDVGGGHIVKRYEDDMLWNGGKLFDVIDAPELFKAYPQLKGVRIDTDAIMNDMPSHGEYDSKTNTITIHADELKYMNDILNHEIQHAIQGIEGFATGGSPTTIRGEVKKRFNEVTKQIKQLRAEGKEDEAKALIEKNRGLYDAYMKNDDFNSYKSVAGEVEARNVQERMNMTPEERRKTLAESTEDVA
;
A
#
# COMPACT_ATOMS: atom_id res chain seq x y z
N ALA A 1 3.94 -4.33 -16.45
CA ALA A 1 4.52 -5.07 -15.33
C ALA A 1 6.02 -5.22 -15.54
N ASP A 2 6.83 -5.03 -14.50
CA ASP A 2 8.29 -5.11 -14.53
C ASP A 2 8.83 -6.55 -14.50
N GLY A 3 7.93 -7.54 -14.56
CA GLY A 3 8.24 -8.98 -14.55
C GLY A 3 8.74 -9.52 -13.20
N LYS A 4 8.64 -8.75 -12.14
CA LYS A 4 9.04 -9.19 -10.80
C LYS A 4 7.89 -9.92 -10.10
N TRP A 5 8.24 -10.99 -9.39
CA TRP A 5 7.32 -11.64 -8.46
C TRP A 5 7.11 -10.76 -7.24
N ARG A 6 5.84 -10.56 -6.86
CA ARG A 6 5.47 -9.86 -5.62
C ARG A 6 5.06 -10.88 -4.57
N TYR A 7 5.43 -10.60 -3.32
CA TYR A 7 5.04 -11.46 -2.21
C TYR A 7 3.62 -11.10 -1.75
N GLU A 8 2.72 -12.05 -1.82
CA GLU A 8 1.39 -11.94 -1.20
C GLU A 8 1.45 -12.56 0.20
N MET A 9 0.91 -11.88 1.20
CA MET A 9 0.91 -12.30 2.60
C MET A 9 -0.41 -12.99 2.96
N PRO A 10 -0.57 -14.27 2.65
CA PRO A 10 -1.86 -14.93 2.88
C PRO A 10 -2.20 -15.13 4.35
N ASP A 11 -1.19 -15.19 5.22
CA ASP A 11 -1.34 -15.71 6.57
C ASP A 11 -0.87 -14.71 7.66
N ALA A 12 -0.62 -13.45 7.29
CA ALA A 12 -0.26 -12.43 8.27
C ALA A 12 -1.48 -12.09 9.14
N LYS A 13 -1.40 -12.43 10.41
CA LYS A 13 -2.45 -12.16 11.40
C LYS A 13 -1.87 -11.37 12.54
N ILE A 14 -2.64 -10.42 13.01
CA ILE A 14 -2.29 -9.73 14.24
C ILE A 14 -2.40 -10.74 15.39
N LYS A 15 -1.39 -10.81 16.26
CA LYS A 15 -1.35 -11.71 17.41
C LYS A 15 -2.45 -11.34 18.40
N ASP A 16 -3.08 -12.35 19.00
CA ASP A 16 -4.12 -12.15 20.01
C ASP A 16 -3.55 -11.64 21.34
N THR A 17 -2.26 -11.81 21.55
CA THR A 17 -1.56 -11.39 22.77
C THR A 17 -0.24 -10.72 22.42
N MET A 18 0.15 -9.71 23.18
CA MET A 18 1.43 -9.02 23.08
C MET A 18 2.19 -9.08 24.40
N ASP A 19 3.52 -9.29 24.33
CA ASP A 19 4.41 -9.04 25.46
C ASP A 19 4.79 -7.54 25.44
N VAL A 20 4.30 -6.81 26.43
CA VAL A 20 4.59 -5.38 26.58
C VAL A 20 5.85 -5.09 27.40
N GLY A 21 6.64 -6.12 27.65
CA GLY A 21 7.90 -6.05 28.39
C GLY A 21 7.77 -6.54 29.84
N GLY A 22 8.88 -7.04 30.39
CA GLY A 22 8.94 -7.59 31.75
C GLY A 22 8.12 -8.85 31.99
N GLY A 23 7.73 -9.57 30.92
CA GLY A 23 6.91 -10.77 31.00
C GLY A 23 5.41 -10.51 31.18
N HIS A 24 4.99 -9.27 31.01
CA HIS A 24 3.57 -8.94 31.01
C HIS A 24 2.96 -9.18 29.63
N ILE A 25 2.07 -10.17 29.55
CA ILE A 25 1.29 -10.47 28.34
C ILE A 25 -0.09 -9.81 28.51
N VAL A 26 -0.43 -8.92 27.60
CA VAL A 26 -1.75 -8.30 27.52
C VAL A 26 -2.57 -8.93 26.40
N LYS A 27 -3.83 -9.22 26.71
CA LYS A 27 -4.81 -9.60 25.71
C LYS A 27 -5.31 -8.36 25.00
N ARG A 28 -5.28 -8.40 23.72
CA ARG A 28 -5.58 -7.30 22.80
C ARG A 28 -6.97 -6.65 22.98
N TYR A 29 -7.93 -7.34 23.58
CA TYR A 29 -9.32 -6.93 23.63
C TYR A 29 -9.79 -6.37 24.98
N GLU A 30 -8.96 -6.49 26.02
CA GLU A 30 -9.43 -6.19 27.38
C GLU A 30 -8.98 -4.82 27.91
N ASP A 31 -7.98 -4.20 27.26
CA ASP A 31 -7.36 -2.99 27.80
C ASP A 31 -7.18 -1.95 26.72
N ASP A 32 -8.04 -1.24 26.17
CA ASP A 32 -7.88 -0.04 25.28
C ASP A 32 -6.43 0.29 24.82
N MET A 33 -5.61 -0.75 24.66
CA MET A 33 -4.17 -0.62 24.43
C MET A 33 -3.87 -0.30 22.98
N LEU A 34 -3.57 0.94 22.79
CA LEU A 34 -2.92 1.47 21.60
C LEU A 34 -1.47 0.91 21.54
N TRP A 35 -1.06 0.38 20.39
CA TRP A 35 0.31 -0.17 20.19
C TRP A 35 1.30 0.95 19.93
N ASN A 36 1.55 1.78 20.91
CA ASN A 36 2.45 2.90 20.74
C ASN A 36 3.90 2.45 20.90
N GLY A 37 4.65 2.50 19.80
CA GLY A 37 6.08 2.21 19.78
C GLY A 37 6.43 0.73 19.72
N GLY A 38 5.46 -0.18 19.51
CA GLY A 38 5.71 -1.60 19.25
C GLY A 38 6.43 -1.82 17.92
N LYS A 39 7.03 -3.00 17.75
CA LYS A 39 7.59 -3.43 16.47
C LYS A 39 6.60 -4.33 15.73
N LEU A 40 6.58 -4.22 14.42
CA LEU A 40 5.74 -5.07 13.56
C LEU A 40 5.92 -6.56 13.87
N PHE A 41 7.17 -6.98 14.14
CA PHE A 41 7.50 -8.36 14.52
C PHE A 41 6.80 -8.83 15.79
N ASP A 42 6.55 -7.93 16.73
CA ASP A 42 5.91 -8.26 18.00
C ASP A 42 4.38 -8.31 17.86
N VAL A 43 3.85 -7.58 16.87
CA VAL A 43 2.41 -7.39 16.63
C VAL A 43 1.80 -8.46 15.74
N ILE A 44 2.51 -8.91 14.70
CA ILE A 44 1.96 -9.87 13.75
C ILE A 44 2.64 -11.23 13.81
N ASP A 45 1.87 -12.27 13.53
CA ASP A 45 2.36 -13.62 13.26
C ASP A 45 2.44 -13.82 11.75
N ALA A 46 3.65 -13.69 11.20
CA ALA A 46 3.93 -13.81 9.76
C ALA A 46 5.38 -14.27 9.54
N PRO A 47 5.76 -15.48 9.95
CA PRO A 47 7.15 -15.95 9.90
C PRO A 47 7.74 -15.95 8.50
N GLU A 48 6.97 -16.31 7.48
CA GLU A 48 7.43 -16.33 6.09
C GLU A 48 7.64 -14.91 5.54
N LEU A 49 6.82 -13.94 5.95
CA LEU A 49 7.03 -12.54 5.62
C LEU A 49 8.37 -12.04 6.16
N PHE A 50 8.64 -12.28 7.45
CA PHE A 50 9.89 -11.84 8.09
C PHE A 50 11.12 -12.60 7.61
N LYS A 51 10.94 -13.76 7.02
CA LYS A 51 12.00 -14.50 6.34
C LYS A 51 12.29 -13.89 4.97
N ALA A 52 11.26 -13.51 4.22
CA ALA A 52 11.40 -12.86 2.92
C ALA A 52 11.92 -11.42 3.05
N TYR A 53 11.43 -10.67 4.04
CA TYR A 53 11.78 -9.27 4.30
C TYR A 53 12.22 -9.05 5.76
N PRO A 54 13.45 -9.42 6.13
CA PRO A 54 13.95 -9.27 7.50
C PRO A 54 13.92 -7.82 8.01
N GLN A 55 13.98 -6.84 7.11
CA GLN A 55 13.93 -5.40 7.40
C GLN A 55 12.62 -4.99 8.07
N LEU A 56 11.51 -5.67 7.76
CA LEU A 56 10.20 -5.39 8.34
C LEU A 56 10.13 -5.62 9.85
N LYS A 57 11.04 -6.41 10.42
CA LYS A 57 11.13 -6.60 11.89
C LYS A 57 11.41 -5.30 12.64
N GLY A 58 12.04 -4.34 11.98
CA GLY A 58 12.38 -3.05 12.55
C GLY A 58 11.31 -1.97 12.36
N VAL A 59 10.24 -2.24 11.60
CA VAL A 59 9.14 -1.30 11.41
C VAL A 59 8.42 -1.10 12.75
N ARG A 60 8.19 0.16 13.12
CA ARG A 60 7.42 0.52 14.31
C ARG A 60 5.94 0.55 13.99
N ILE A 61 5.11 0.28 14.99
CA ILE A 61 3.66 0.46 14.89
C ILE A 61 3.21 1.41 15.97
N ASP A 62 2.48 2.41 15.56
CA ASP A 62 1.75 3.32 16.42
C ASP A 62 0.25 3.23 16.07
N THR A 63 -0.60 3.26 17.08
CA THR A 63 -2.05 3.30 16.89
C THR A 63 -2.59 4.53 17.58
N ASP A 64 -3.40 5.29 16.87
CA ASP A 64 -4.11 6.43 17.41
C ASP A 64 -5.62 6.16 17.41
N ALA A 65 -6.29 6.59 18.46
CA ALA A 65 -7.74 6.55 18.49
C ALA A 65 -8.33 7.46 17.41
N ILE A 66 -9.36 6.97 16.73
CA ILE A 66 -10.09 7.80 15.76
C ILE A 66 -10.74 8.96 16.52
N MET A 67 -10.40 10.17 16.12
CA MET A 67 -11.11 11.36 16.57
C MET A 67 -12.27 11.66 15.64
N ASN A 68 -13.50 11.50 16.16
CA ASN A 68 -14.75 12.04 15.59
C ASN A 68 -14.98 11.77 14.09
N ASP A 69 -15.72 10.70 13.78
CA ASP A 69 -16.32 10.41 12.47
C ASP A 69 -15.35 10.35 11.26
N MET A 70 -14.06 10.25 11.47
CA MET A 70 -13.13 10.01 10.38
C MET A 70 -13.11 8.53 10.01
N PRO A 71 -13.06 8.19 8.71
CA PRO A 71 -12.92 6.79 8.30
C PRO A 71 -11.59 6.21 8.79
N SER A 72 -11.59 4.94 9.15
CA SER A 72 -10.36 4.20 9.49
C SER A 72 -9.35 4.27 8.35
N HIS A 73 -8.11 4.58 8.67
CA HIS A 73 -7.03 4.72 7.69
C HIS A 73 -5.67 4.40 8.30
N GLY A 74 -4.65 4.24 7.49
CA GLY A 74 -3.27 4.05 7.91
C GLY A 74 -2.31 4.92 7.12
N GLU A 75 -1.07 4.94 7.56
CA GLU A 75 0.03 5.59 6.88
C GLU A 75 1.35 4.89 7.21
N TYR A 76 2.17 4.59 6.19
CA TYR A 76 3.56 4.21 6.37
C TYR A 76 4.49 5.38 6.07
N ASP A 77 5.20 5.85 7.09
CA ASP A 77 6.26 6.84 6.93
C ASP A 77 7.63 6.16 6.78
N SER A 78 8.16 6.19 5.59
CA SER A 78 9.47 5.60 5.27
C SER A 78 10.66 6.30 5.94
N LYS A 79 10.52 7.55 6.38
CA LYS A 79 11.60 8.31 7.04
C LYS A 79 11.77 7.87 8.48
N THR A 80 10.66 7.64 9.18
CA THR A 80 10.65 7.17 10.57
C THR A 80 10.57 5.65 10.66
N ASN A 81 10.30 4.97 9.55
CA ASN A 81 10.04 3.54 9.45
C ASN A 81 8.90 3.11 10.37
N THR A 82 7.81 3.87 10.35
CA THR A 82 6.66 3.70 11.25
C THR A 82 5.39 3.53 10.44
N ILE A 83 4.56 2.57 10.83
CA ILE A 83 3.17 2.42 10.40
C ILE A 83 2.29 3.02 11.50
N THR A 84 1.46 3.99 11.16
CA THR A 84 0.42 4.53 12.06
C THR A 84 -0.93 4.04 11.59
N ILE A 85 -1.75 3.52 12.52
CA ILE A 85 -3.08 3.01 12.23
C ILE A 85 -4.11 3.81 13.03
N HIS A 86 -5.11 4.34 12.33
CA HIS A 86 -6.26 5.00 12.88
C HIS A 86 -7.49 4.12 12.64
N ALA A 87 -7.82 3.27 13.60
CA ALA A 87 -8.98 2.38 13.51
C ALA A 87 -9.51 2.04 14.92
N ASP A 88 -10.81 1.92 15.02
CA ASP A 88 -11.54 1.58 16.26
C ASP A 88 -11.89 0.10 16.35
N GLU A 89 -11.92 -0.62 15.22
CA GLU A 89 -12.25 -2.03 15.16
C GLU A 89 -11.08 -2.86 14.60
N LEU A 90 -10.84 -4.00 15.24
CA LEU A 90 -9.79 -4.91 14.88
C LEU A 90 -9.80 -5.38 13.43
N LYS A 91 -10.99 -5.59 12.88
CA LYS A 91 -11.16 -6.00 11.49
C LYS A 91 -10.51 -4.99 10.54
N TYR A 92 -10.81 -3.71 10.77
CA TYR A 92 -10.21 -2.65 9.95
C TYR A 92 -8.71 -2.50 10.19
N MET A 93 -8.25 -2.72 11.42
CA MET A 93 -6.81 -2.69 11.75
C MET A 93 -6.01 -3.72 10.95
N ASN A 94 -6.53 -4.93 10.77
CA ASN A 94 -5.85 -5.95 9.97
C ASN A 94 -5.70 -5.53 8.51
N ASP A 95 -6.79 -5.06 7.92
CA ASP A 95 -6.82 -4.68 6.50
C ASP A 95 -5.89 -3.49 6.26
N ILE A 96 -5.95 -2.47 7.13
CA ILE A 96 -5.09 -1.29 7.07
C ILE A 96 -3.63 -1.68 7.28
N LEU A 97 -3.32 -2.48 8.31
CA LEU A 97 -1.95 -2.89 8.61
C LEU A 97 -1.31 -3.61 7.42
N ASN A 98 -2.04 -4.48 6.75
CA ASN A 98 -1.51 -5.20 5.59
C ASN A 98 -1.30 -4.28 4.38
N HIS A 99 -2.15 -3.29 4.21
CA HIS A 99 -1.97 -2.25 3.20
C HIS A 99 -0.65 -1.48 3.45
N GLU A 100 -0.43 -1.03 4.69
CA GLU A 100 0.78 -0.27 5.05
C GLU A 100 2.06 -1.12 5.04
N ILE A 101 1.97 -2.41 5.37
CA ILE A 101 3.09 -3.33 5.19
C ILE A 101 3.48 -3.45 3.72
N GLN A 102 2.50 -3.44 2.81
CA GLN A 102 2.79 -3.47 1.38
C GLN A 102 3.57 -2.22 0.94
N HIS A 103 3.25 -1.05 1.47
CA HIS A 103 4.04 0.16 1.22
C HIS A 103 5.48 0.05 1.76
N ALA A 104 5.67 -0.57 2.91
CA ALA A 104 7.01 -0.83 3.44
C ALA A 104 7.79 -1.80 2.52
N ILE A 105 7.15 -2.85 2.00
CA ILE A 105 7.76 -3.78 1.03
C ILE A 105 8.14 -3.05 -0.26
N GLN A 106 7.27 -2.21 -0.79
CA GLN A 106 7.53 -1.39 -1.98
C GLN A 106 8.78 -0.52 -1.80
N GLY A 107 8.94 0.07 -0.61
CA GLY A 107 10.14 0.84 -0.27
C GLY A 107 11.41 -0.02 -0.26
N ILE A 108 11.35 -1.24 0.29
CA ILE A 108 12.47 -2.19 0.32
C ILE A 108 12.85 -2.65 -1.09
N GLU A 109 11.88 -2.92 -1.95
CA GLU A 109 12.09 -3.36 -3.32
C GLU A 109 12.44 -2.23 -4.29
N GLY A 110 12.36 -0.98 -3.86
CA GLY A 110 12.55 0.19 -4.72
C GLY A 110 11.45 0.35 -5.77
N PHE A 111 10.28 -0.18 -5.50
CA PHE A 111 9.08 0.00 -6.32
C PHE A 111 8.35 1.29 -5.92
N ALA A 112 7.40 1.74 -6.75
CA ALA A 112 6.63 2.96 -6.49
C ALA A 112 6.06 2.96 -5.07
N THR A 113 6.57 3.83 -4.23
CA THR A 113 6.12 3.98 -2.84
C THR A 113 4.77 4.67 -2.82
N GLY A 114 3.86 4.19 -1.98
CA GLY A 114 2.70 4.96 -1.58
C GLY A 114 3.13 6.30 -0.95
N GLY A 115 2.28 7.28 -0.94
CA GLY A 115 2.63 8.60 -0.42
C GLY A 115 1.41 9.37 0.05
N SER A 116 1.62 10.44 0.80
CA SER A 116 0.53 11.36 1.13
C SER A 116 -0.10 11.94 -0.16
N PRO A 117 -1.35 12.35 -0.16
CA PRO A 117 -2.00 12.97 -1.33
C PRO A 117 -1.16 14.09 -1.96
N THR A 118 -0.41 14.84 -1.15
CA THR A 118 0.49 15.91 -1.61
C THR A 118 1.71 15.38 -2.37
N THR A 119 2.31 14.30 -1.89
CA THR A 119 3.45 13.64 -2.54
C THR A 119 3.02 13.00 -3.85
N ILE A 120 1.87 12.34 -3.84
CA ILE A 120 1.26 11.68 -5.00
C ILE A 120 0.94 12.69 -6.09
N ARG A 121 0.39 13.84 -5.75
CA ARG A 121 0.15 14.93 -6.70
C ARG A 121 1.44 15.38 -7.41
N GLY A 122 2.53 15.46 -6.67
CA GLY A 122 3.85 15.76 -7.23
C GLY A 122 4.30 14.69 -8.24
N GLU A 123 4.11 13.43 -7.92
CA GLU A 123 4.46 12.30 -8.78
C GLU A 123 3.56 12.20 -10.01
N VAL A 124 2.25 12.35 -9.84
CA VAL A 124 1.29 12.41 -10.95
C VAL A 124 1.66 13.52 -11.93
N LYS A 125 1.97 14.71 -11.43
CA LYS A 125 2.41 15.84 -12.26
C LYS A 125 3.72 15.53 -13.00
N LYS A 126 4.70 14.94 -12.31
CA LYS A 126 5.98 14.54 -12.91
C LYS A 126 5.76 13.54 -14.02
N ARG A 127 5.00 12.46 -13.75
CA ARG A 127 4.70 11.41 -14.72
C ARG A 127 3.89 11.94 -15.91
N PHE A 128 2.91 12.80 -15.67
CA PHE A 128 2.15 13.46 -16.73
C PHE A 128 3.06 14.26 -17.66
N ASN A 129 4.01 15.02 -17.11
CA ASN A 129 4.96 15.79 -17.90
C ASN A 129 5.89 14.89 -18.74
N GLU A 130 6.34 13.77 -18.17
CA GLU A 130 7.18 12.78 -18.87
C GLU A 130 6.43 12.13 -20.05
N VAL A 131 5.19 11.67 -19.81
CA VAL A 131 4.33 11.09 -20.86
C VAL A 131 4.03 12.11 -21.95
N THR A 132 3.71 13.34 -21.56
CA THR A 132 3.44 14.43 -22.52
C THR A 132 4.67 14.72 -23.39
N LYS A 133 5.87 14.69 -22.81
CA LYS A 133 7.12 14.86 -23.56
C LYS A 133 7.33 13.73 -24.56
N GLN A 134 7.08 12.47 -24.16
CA GLN A 134 7.18 11.32 -25.06
C GLN A 134 6.18 11.40 -26.22
N ILE A 135 4.94 11.80 -25.95
CA ILE A 135 3.90 11.99 -26.98
C ILE A 135 4.35 13.06 -28.01
N LYS A 136 4.88 14.19 -27.54
CA LYS A 136 5.40 15.25 -28.39
C LYS A 136 6.56 14.76 -29.27
N GLN A 137 7.45 13.96 -28.72
CA GLN A 137 8.57 13.38 -29.43
C GLN A 137 8.11 12.40 -30.53
N LEU A 138 7.20 11.46 -30.20
CA LEU A 138 6.63 10.52 -31.17
C LEU A 138 5.95 11.25 -32.35
N ARG A 139 5.21 12.30 -32.06
CA ARG A 139 4.59 13.13 -33.10
C ARG A 139 5.61 13.85 -33.98
N ALA A 140 6.68 14.37 -33.39
CA ALA A 140 7.77 14.99 -34.13
C ALA A 140 8.50 14.00 -35.04
N GLU A 141 8.55 12.72 -34.66
CA GLU A 141 9.09 11.61 -35.44
C GLU A 141 8.10 11.04 -36.48
N GLY A 142 6.88 11.60 -36.58
CA GLY A 142 5.83 11.10 -37.47
C GLY A 142 5.14 9.81 -37.03
N LYS A 143 5.34 9.38 -35.81
CA LYS A 143 4.80 8.15 -35.22
C LYS A 143 3.44 8.41 -34.55
N GLU A 144 2.46 8.86 -35.30
CA GLU A 144 1.17 9.29 -34.75
C GLU A 144 0.38 8.14 -34.10
N ASP A 145 0.46 6.91 -34.64
CA ASP A 145 -0.26 5.76 -34.07
C ASP A 145 0.34 5.30 -32.74
N GLU A 146 1.67 5.36 -32.59
CA GLU A 146 2.35 5.11 -31.32
C GLU A 146 1.98 6.21 -30.29
N ALA A 147 1.89 7.46 -30.71
CA ALA A 147 1.47 8.57 -29.86
C ALA A 147 0.03 8.39 -29.36
N LYS A 148 -0.90 7.96 -30.23
CA LYS A 148 -2.28 7.65 -29.83
C LYS A 148 -2.37 6.49 -28.86
N ALA A 149 -1.63 5.41 -29.11
CA ALA A 149 -1.57 4.27 -28.21
C ALA A 149 -1.03 4.66 -26.81
N LEU A 150 -0.02 5.53 -26.78
CA LEU A 150 0.53 6.04 -25.51
C LEU A 150 -0.48 6.92 -24.75
N ILE A 151 -1.27 7.74 -25.45
CA ILE A 151 -2.36 8.56 -24.86
C ILE A 151 -3.41 7.65 -24.24
N GLU A 152 -3.89 6.65 -24.99
CA GLU A 152 -4.92 5.75 -24.50
C GLU A 152 -4.46 4.94 -23.29
N LYS A 153 -3.23 4.43 -23.34
CA LYS A 153 -2.61 3.72 -22.20
C LYS A 153 -2.51 4.58 -20.93
N ASN A 154 -2.42 5.90 -21.06
CA ASN A 154 -2.25 6.81 -19.93
C ASN A 154 -3.48 7.71 -19.69
N ARG A 155 -4.67 7.29 -20.15
CA ARG A 155 -5.90 8.08 -20.05
C ARG A 155 -6.27 8.41 -18.60
N GLY A 156 -6.15 7.43 -17.69
CA GLY A 156 -6.38 7.62 -16.26
C GLY A 156 -5.43 8.65 -15.63
N LEU A 157 -4.16 8.66 -16.04
CA LEU A 157 -3.19 9.65 -15.60
C LEU A 157 -3.56 11.07 -16.05
N TYR A 158 -4.08 11.20 -17.29
CA TYR A 158 -4.55 12.47 -17.83
C TYR A 158 -5.77 12.97 -17.03
N ASP A 159 -6.74 12.10 -16.79
CA ASP A 159 -7.96 12.43 -16.04
C ASP A 159 -7.61 12.81 -14.59
N ALA A 160 -6.74 12.07 -13.93
CA ALA A 160 -6.25 12.37 -12.59
C ALA A 160 -5.58 13.75 -12.51
N TYR A 161 -4.71 14.08 -13.48
CA TYR A 161 -4.04 15.38 -13.54
C TYR A 161 -4.99 16.54 -13.82
N MET A 162 -5.94 16.37 -14.77
CA MET A 162 -6.85 17.44 -15.23
C MET A 162 -7.98 17.73 -14.24
N LYS A 163 -8.51 16.69 -13.59
CA LYS A 163 -9.59 16.87 -12.61
C LYS A 163 -9.09 17.46 -11.31
N ASN A 164 -7.78 17.55 -11.12
CA ASN A 164 -7.16 18.02 -9.87
C ASN A 164 -7.73 17.29 -8.63
N ASP A 165 -8.11 16.03 -8.85
CA ASP A 165 -8.74 15.17 -7.87
C ASP A 165 -7.64 14.38 -7.17
N ASP A 166 -7.27 14.86 -6.00
CA ASP A 166 -6.18 14.26 -5.21
C ASP A 166 -6.51 12.82 -4.80
N PHE A 167 -7.79 12.48 -4.64
CA PHE A 167 -8.23 11.13 -4.29
C PHE A 167 -8.13 10.16 -5.48
N ASN A 168 -8.59 10.55 -6.67
CA ASN A 168 -8.44 9.70 -7.86
C ASN A 168 -6.98 9.63 -8.33
N SER A 169 -6.20 10.69 -8.12
CA SER A 169 -4.75 10.67 -8.33
C SER A 169 -4.07 9.66 -7.40
N TYR A 170 -4.46 9.63 -6.14
CA TYR A 170 -4.01 8.65 -5.15
C TYR A 170 -4.34 7.22 -5.60
N LYS A 171 -5.58 6.96 -5.99
CA LYS A 171 -6.01 5.63 -6.46
C LYS A 171 -5.25 5.12 -7.69
N SER A 172 -4.82 6.00 -8.58
CA SER A 172 -4.14 5.62 -9.83
C SER A 172 -2.64 5.38 -9.69
N VAL A 173 -2.05 5.64 -8.53
CA VAL A 173 -0.62 5.36 -8.29
C VAL A 173 -0.39 3.86 -8.19
N ALA A 174 0.57 3.34 -8.94
CA ALA A 174 0.82 1.90 -9.03
C ALA A 174 1.06 1.23 -7.67
N GLY A 175 1.67 1.94 -6.70
CA GLY A 175 1.85 1.44 -5.35
C GLY A 175 0.55 1.26 -4.58
N GLU A 176 -0.39 2.19 -4.75
CA GLU A 176 -1.71 2.12 -4.13
C GLU A 176 -2.58 1.03 -4.74
N VAL A 177 -2.55 0.90 -6.07
CA VAL A 177 -3.26 -0.19 -6.78
C VAL A 177 -2.76 -1.55 -6.29
N GLU A 178 -1.45 -1.72 -6.17
CA GLU A 178 -0.86 -2.96 -5.66
C GLU A 178 -1.22 -3.21 -4.19
N ALA A 179 -1.14 -2.21 -3.32
CA ALA A 179 -1.46 -2.37 -1.89
C ALA A 179 -2.94 -2.75 -1.68
N ARG A 180 -3.86 -2.13 -2.42
CA ARG A 180 -5.28 -2.52 -2.39
C ARG A 180 -5.52 -3.91 -2.98
N ASN A 181 -4.81 -4.27 -4.04
CA ASN A 181 -4.90 -5.61 -4.62
C ASN A 181 -4.45 -6.68 -3.62
N VAL A 182 -3.35 -6.46 -2.90
CA VAL A 182 -2.91 -7.36 -1.83
C VAL A 182 -3.95 -7.47 -0.73
N GLN A 183 -4.53 -6.35 -0.30
CA GLN A 183 -5.59 -6.30 0.71
C GLN A 183 -6.84 -7.10 0.28
N GLU A 184 -7.31 -6.92 -0.96
CA GLU A 184 -8.44 -7.68 -1.53
C GLU A 184 -8.17 -9.19 -1.54
N ARG A 185 -6.97 -9.58 -1.94
CA ARG A 185 -6.55 -10.98 -2.08
C ARG A 185 -6.25 -11.68 -0.76
N MET A 186 -6.13 -10.95 0.34
CA MET A 186 -5.89 -11.54 1.67
C MET A 186 -6.96 -12.53 2.10
N ASN A 187 -8.21 -12.28 1.74
CA ASN A 187 -9.33 -13.12 2.10
C ASN A 187 -9.49 -14.35 1.19
N MET A 188 -8.68 -14.47 0.14
CA MET A 188 -8.68 -15.61 -0.76
C MET A 188 -7.91 -16.78 -0.14
N THR A 189 -8.43 -17.98 -0.32
CA THR A 189 -7.69 -19.20 -0.01
C THR A 189 -6.46 -19.33 -0.93
N PRO A 190 -5.43 -20.12 -0.55
CA PRO A 190 -4.27 -20.37 -1.41
C PRO A 190 -4.66 -20.98 -2.77
N GLU A 191 -5.76 -21.70 -2.84
CA GLU A 191 -6.26 -22.28 -4.07
C GLU A 191 -6.92 -21.24 -4.98
N GLU A 192 -7.74 -20.35 -4.42
CA GLU A 192 -8.33 -19.23 -5.15
C GLU A 192 -7.24 -18.30 -5.70
N ARG A 193 -6.21 -17.95 -4.92
CA ARG A 193 -5.09 -17.13 -5.38
C ARG A 193 -4.35 -17.73 -6.56
N ARG A 194 -4.09 -19.05 -6.53
CA ARG A 194 -3.44 -19.74 -7.66
C ARG A 194 -4.29 -19.75 -8.94
N LYS A 195 -5.62 -19.71 -8.81
CA LYS A 195 -6.55 -19.68 -9.93
C LYS A 195 -6.85 -18.28 -10.45
N THR A 196 -6.62 -17.26 -9.65
CA THR A 196 -6.96 -15.87 -9.94
C THR A 196 -5.70 -15.08 -10.21
N LEU A 197 -5.53 -14.57 -11.43
CA LEU A 197 -4.40 -13.72 -11.77
C LEU A 197 -4.45 -12.43 -10.94
N ALA A 198 -3.29 -11.96 -10.46
CA ALA A 198 -3.21 -10.73 -9.69
C ALA A 198 -3.79 -9.52 -10.45
N GLU A 199 -3.52 -9.46 -11.76
CA GLU A 199 -4.05 -8.42 -12.65
C GLU A 199 -5.58 -8.38 -12.75
N SER A 200 -6.28 -9.50 -12.45
CA SER A 200 -7.74 -9.57 -12.52
C SER A 200 -8.44 -9.03 -11.27
N THR A 201 -7.70 -8.78 -10.22
CA THR A 201 -8.18 -8.22 -8.95
C THR A 201 -7.69 -6.79 -8.70
N GLU A 202 -6.90 -6.24 -9.62
CA GLU A 202 -6.52 -4.83 -9.57
C GLU A 202 -7.72 -3.93 -9.84
N ASP A 203 -7.99 -3.01 -8.92
CA ASP A 203 -8.97 -1.95 -9.16
C ASP A 203 -8.33 -0.87 -10.05
N VAL A 204 -8.33 -1.09 -11.32
CA VAL A 204 -7.99 -0.06 -12.30
C VAL A 204 -9.14 0.94 -12.38
N ALA A 205 -9.10 1.95 -11.53
CA ALA A 205 -10.03 3.07 -11.58
C ALA A 205 -9.62 4.10 -12.64
#